data_48d9bcc9b9a333fca99d65a531d8a1e6
#
_entry.id   48d9bcc9b9a333fca99d65a531d8a1e6
#
_cell.length_a   1.000
_cell.length_b   1.000
_cell.length_c   1.000
_cell.angle_alpha   90.00
_cell.angle_beta   90.00
_cell.angle_gamma   90.00
#
_symmetry.space_group_name_H-M   'P 1'
#
loop_
_entity.id
_entity.type
_entity.pdbx_description
1 polymer ?
#
loop_
_entity_poly.entity_id
_entity_poly.type
_entity_poly.pdbx_seq_one_letter_code
_entity_poly.pdbx_strand_id
1 'polypeptide(L)'
;DAVADILTGSDKIYTSLKIDEVNNLGAARIRIRSLLAAIRVREQKHMERTIRPANIEKIPFTKEMKETYTILCPQMSPIHFSLIEPAFQEAGYKLEVLKNDNKHAVDMGLKYVNNDACYPSLMVVGQIMEAILSGKYDTDHLAVIISQTGGGCRASNYIGFIRRALKKAGY
;
A
#
# COMPACT_ATOMS: atom_id res chain seq x y z
N ASP A 1 -4.90 7.31 -6.24
CA ASP A 1 -4.63 6.27 -7.24
C ASP A 1 -3.14 5.92 -7.21
N ALA A 2 -2.81 4.65 -6.89
CA ALA A 2 -1.42 4.21 -6.70
C ALA A 2 -0.55 4.43 -7.96
N VAL A 3 -1.12 4.25 -9.14
CA VAL A 3 -0.40 4.48 -10.41
C VAL A 3 -0.12 5.96 -10.62
N ALA A 4 -1.08 6.84 -10.30
CA ALA A 4 -0.87 8.28 -10.37
C ALA A 4 0.24 8.73 -9.43
N ASP A 5 0.29 8.19 -8.20
CA ASP A 5 1.33 8.52 -7.22
C ASP A 5 2.72 8.05 -7.68
N ILE A 6 2.82 6.84 -8.25
CA ILE A 6 4.07 6.31 -8.81
C ILE A 6 4.55 7.17 -9.99
N LEU A 7 3.61 7.67 -10.80
CA LEU A 7 3.91 8.49 -11.97
C LEU A 7 4.10 9.97 -11.65
N THR A 8 3.85 10.39 -10.39
CA THR A 8 4.05 11.78 -9.96
C THR A 8 5.51 12.19 -10.18
N GLY A 9 5.71 13.29 -10.91
CA GLY A 9 7.05 13.78 -11.29
C GLY A 9 7.68 13.07 -12.48
N SER A 10 6.99 12.11 -13.10
CA SER A 10 7.38 11.55 -14.41
C SER A 10 6.71 12.35 -15.54
N ASP A 11 7.24 12.20 -16.74
CA ASP A 11 6.67 12.78 -17.96
C ASP A 11 5.56 11.91 -18.58
N LYS A 12 5.14 10.84 -17.91
CA LYS A 12 4.15 9.90 -18.46
C LYS A 12 2.74 10.46 -18.36
N ILE A 13 2.04 10.42 -19.47
CA ILE A 13 0.62 10.79 -19.52
C ILE A 13 -0.19 9.59 -19.07
N TYR A 14 -1.04 9.79 -18.08
CA TYR A 14 -1.84 8.74 -17.46
C TYR A 14 -3.30 9.18 -17.33
N THR A 15 -4.22 8.25 -17.55
CA THR A 15 -5.63 8.45 -17.25
C THR A 15 -6.23 7.18 -16.64
N SER A 16 -7.07 7.35 -15.63
CA SER A 16 -7.83 6.27 -15.01
C SER A 16 -9.21 6.17 -15.66
N LEU A 17 -9.58 4.98 -16.10
CA LEU A 17 -10.91 4.68 -16.59
C LEU A 17 -11.68 3.94 -15.51
N LYS A 18 -12.85 4.47 -15.13
CA LYS A 18 -13.86 3.72 -14.38
C LYS A 18 -14.84 3.12 -15.36
N ILE A 19 -14.85 1.80 -15.42
CA ILE A 19 -15.80 1.02 -16.22
C ILE A 19 -16.56 0.18 -15.22
N ASP A 20 -17.85 0.40 -15.13
CA ASP A 20 -18.76 -0.35 -14.26
C ASP A 20 -19.69 -1.29 -15.08
N GLU A 21 -20.45 -2.09 -14.38
CA GLU A 21 -21.36 -3.04 -14.98
C GLU A 21 -22.53 -2.37 -15.75
N VAL A 22 -22.77 -1.10 -15.50
CA VAL A 22 -23.88 -0.34 -16.13
C VAL A 22 -23.48 0.27 -17.48
N ASN A 23 -22.29 -0.02 -17.98
CA ASN A 23 -21.81 0.39 -19.31
C ASN A 23 -21.91 1.88 -19.65
N ASN A 24 -21.69 2.77 -18.70
CA ASN A 24 -21.62 4.20 -18.99
C ASN A 24 -20.32 4.56 -19.73
N LEU A 25 -20.25 4.22 -21.01
CA LEU A 25 -19.08 4.46 -21.85
C LEU A 25 -18.84 5.95 -22.18
N GLY A 26 -19.78 6.82 -21.86
CA GLY A 26 -19.65 8.27 -22.11
C GLY A 26 -18.45 8.88 -21.40
N ALA A 27 -18.34 8.64 -20.10
CA ALA A 27 -17.22 9.12 -19.29
C ALA A 27 -15.87 8.53 -19.71
N ALA A 28 -15.84 7.25 -20.08
CA ALA A 28 -14.65 6.58 -20.59
C ALA A 28 -14.19 7.20 -21.92
N ARG A 29 -15.12 7.46 -22.84
CA ARG A 29 -14.83 8.13 -24.13
C ARG A 29 -14.24 9.53 -23.95
N ILE A 30 -14.78 10.32 -23.03
CA ILE A 30 -14.27 11.67 -22.75
C ILE A 30 -12.82 11.57 -22.22
N ARG A 31 -12.55 10.67 -21.29
CA ARG A 31 -11.20 10.47 -20.72
C ARG A 31 -10.20 10.00 -21.76
N ILE A 32 -10.58 9.07 -22.65
CA ILE A 32 -9.74 8.61 -23.76
C ILE A 32 -9.47 9.77 -24.73
N ARG A 33 -10.46 10.55 -25.09
CA ARG A 33 -10.26 11.73 -25.95
C ARG A 33 -9.30 12.75 -25.35
N SER A 34 -9.44 13.01 -24.06
CA SER A 34 -8.53 13.91 -23.33
C SER A 34 -7.10 13.37 -23.31
N LEU A 35 -6.93 12.06 -23.11
CA LEU A 35 -5.62 11.40 -23.16
C LEU A 35 -4.99 11.54 -24.56
N LEU A 36 -5.74 11.25 -25.61
CA LEU A 36 -5.27 11.39 -26.99
C LEU A 36 -4.92 12.83 -27.33
N ALA A 37 -5.71 13.81 -26.89
CA ALA A 37 -5.40 15.22 -27.06
C ALA A 37 -4.09 15.60 -26.34
N ALA A 38 -3.88 15.15 -25.10
CA ALA A 38 -2.64 15.40 -24.38
C ALA A 38 -1.41 14.79 -25.07
N ILE A 39 -1.55 13.58 -25.63
CA ILE A 39 -0.48 12.92 -26.41
C ILE A 39 -0.13 13.76 -27.64
N ARG A 40 -1.13 14.20 -28.42
CA ARG A 40 -0.93 15.04 -29.61
C ARG A 40 -0.24 16.37 -29.29
N VAL A 41 -0.67 17.05 -28.22
CA VAL A 41 -0.03 18.30 -27.78
C VAL A 41 1.42 18.08 -27.41
N ARG A 42 1.73 16.97 -26.75
CA ARG A 42 3.12 16.60 -26.40
C ARG A 42 3.97 16.35 -27.64
N GLU A 43 3.44 15.60 -28.63
CA GLU A 43 4.14 15.32 -29.88
C GLU A 43 4.41 16.61 -30.66
N GLN A 44 3.44 17.52 -30.75
CA GLN A 44 3.58 18.82 -31.40
C GLN A 44 4.63 19.72 -30.72
N LYS A 45 4.75 19.65 -29.38
CA LYS A 45 5.71 20.46 -28.62
C LYS A 45 7.10 19.83 -28.54
N HIS A 46 7.34 18.68 -29.15
CA HIS A 46 8.63 17.95 -29.11
C HIS A 46 9.21 17.87 -27.68
N MET A 47 8.36 17.66 -26.68
CA MET A 47 8.81 17.57 -25.28
C MET A 47 9.66 16.31 -25.09
N GLU A 48 10.90 16.49 -24.64
CA GLU A 48 11.79 15.40 -24.31
C GLU A 48 11.20 14.50 -23.23
N ARG A 49 11.38 13.19 -23.40
CA ARG A 49 10.91 12.19 -22.43
C ARG A 49 11.90 12.10 -21.28
N THR A 50 11.50 12.54 -20.12
CA THR A 50 12.27 12.34 -18.89
C THR A 50 11.95 10.97 -18.31
N ILE A 51 12.88 10.02 -18.43
CA ILE A 51 12.75 8.72 -17.76
C ILE A 51 13.33 8.89 -16.36
N ARG A 52 12.46 8.99 -15.36
CA ARG A 52 12.88 8.89 -13.96
C ARG A 52 12.61 7.45 -13.51
N PRO A 53 13.64 6.69 -13.11
CA PRO A 53 13.43 5.39 -12.50
C PRO A 53 12.61 5.59 -11.23
N ALA A 54 11.60 4.75 -11.01
CA ALA A 54 10.89 4.68 -9.74
C ALA A 54 11.88 4.13 -8.69
N ASN A 55 12.64 5.03 -8.08
CA ASN A 55 13.58 4.65 -7.04
C ASN A 55 12.80 4.48 -5.73
N ILE A 56 12.34 3.27 -5.49
CA ILE A 56 11.83 2.90 -4.16
C ILE A 56 13.06 2.65 -3.30
N GLU A 57 13.41 3.62 -2.47
CA GLU A 57 14.45 3.46 -1.47
C GLU A 57 14.09 2.28 -0.56
N LYS A 58 14.91 1.25 -0.60
CA LYS A 58 14.74 0.08 0.27
C LYS A 58 15.58 0.29 1.51
N ILE A 59 14.93 0.48 2.64
CA ILE A 59 15.58 0.51 3.95
C ILE A 59 15.78 -0.96 4.38
N PRO A 60 17.04 -1.45 4.49
CA PRO A 60 17.29 -2.82 4.92
C PRO A 60 16.99 -2.95 6.41
N PHE A 61 16.40 -4.08 6.80
CA PHE A 61 16.28 -4.44 8.21
C PHE A 61 17.62 -5.05 8.66
N THR A 62 18.33 -4.39 9.57
CA THR A 62 19.65 -4.81 10.03
C THR A 62 19.59 -5.70 11.27
N LYS A 63 20.75 -6.28 11.67
CA LYS A 63 20.83 -7.11 12.88
C LYS A 63 20.59 -6.29 14.15
N GLU A 64 21.05 -5.05 14.17
CA GLU A 64 20.86 -4.12 15.30
C GLU A 64 19.38 -3.78 15.49
N MET A 65 18.63 -3.64 14.40
CA MET A 65 17.18 -3.39 14.45
C MET A 65 16.41 -4.56 15.07
N LYS A 66 16.94 -5.78 15.01
CA LYS A 66 16.33 -6.96 15.62
C LYS A 66 16.08 -6.79 17.13
N GLU A 67 17.00 -6.15 17.82
CA GLU A 67 16.95 -5.99 19.28
C GLU A 67 16.12 -4.76 19.70
N THR A 68 16.06 -3.74 18.86
CA THR A 68 15.46 -2.44 19.19
C THR A 68 14.07 -2.25 18.61
N TYR A 69 13.80 -2.80 17.43
CA TYR A 69 12.53 -2.59 16.70
C TYR A 69 11.44 -3.56 17.13
N THR A 70 10.22 -3.05 17.26
CA THR A 70 9.01 -3.87 17.32
C THR A 70 8.50 -4.12 15.90
N ILE A 71 8.20 -5.39 15.57
CA ILE A 71 7.70 -5.79 14.26
C ILE A 71 6.22 -6.06 14.36
N LEU A 72 5.39 -5.23 13.73
CA LEU A 72 3.95 -5.44 13.65
C LEU A 72 3.63 -6.38 12.49
N CYS A 73 2.82 -7.38 12.76
CA CYS A 73 2.36 -8.36 11.78
C CYS A 73 0.83 -8.35 11.75
N PRO A 74 0.18 -7.96 10.63
CA PRO A 74 -1.27 -8.02 10.55
C PRO A 74 -1.75 -9.46 10.59
N GLN A 75 -2.87 -9.71 11.26
CA GLN A 75 -3.48 -11.03 11.33
C GLN A 75 -4.14 -11.39 9.99
N MET A 76 -3.59 -12.36 9.30
CA MET A 76 -4.13 -12.83 8.01
C MET A 76 -4.72 -14.25 8.09
N SER A 77 -4.28 -15.04 9.08
CA SER A 77 -4.78 -16.40 9.33
C SER A 77 -4.50 -16.79 10.78
N PRO A 78 -5.51 -16.89 11.64
CA PRO A 78 -5.32 -17.15 13.08
C PRO A 78 -4.49 -18.39 13.37
N ILE A 79 -4.72 -19.49 12.64
CA ILE A 79 -4.02 -20.76 12.87
C ILE A 79 -2.52 -20.63 12.57
N HIS A 80 -2.16 -20.03 11.42
CA HIS A 80 -0.76 -19.90 11.02
C HIS A 80 -0.02 -18.86 11.85
N PHE A 81 -0.65 -17.74 12.13
CA PHE A 81 -0.01 -16.63 12.83
C PHE A 81 0.16 -16.89 14.32
N SER A 82 -0.63 -17.80 14.92
CA SER A 82 -0.39 -18.29 16.29
C SER A 82 0.93 -19.08 16.43
N LEU A 83 1.46 -19.62 15.34
CA LEU A 83 2.75 -20.30 15.31
C LEU A 83 3.88 -19.36 14.90
N ILE A 84 3.61 -18.38 14.05
CA ILE A 84 4.61 -17.42 13.56
C ILE A 84 5.11 -16.52 14.70
N GLU A 85 4.21 -16.00 15.53
CA GLU A 85 4.56 -15.09 16.62
C GLU A 85 5.59 -15.72 17.59
N PRO A 86 5.34 -16.89 18.20
CA PRO A 86 6.32 -17.51 19.10
C PRO A 86 7.61 -17.93 18.39
N ALA A 87 7.54 -18.37 17.13
CA ALA A 87 8.76 -18.75 16.38
C ALA A 87 9.69 -17.55 16.14
N PHE A 88 9.14 -16.38 15.82
CA PHE A 88 9.93 -15.16 15.69
C PHE A 88 10.48 -14.69 17.04
N GLN A 89 9.68 -14.80 18.11
CA GLN A 89 10.10 -14.43 19.45
C GLN A 89 11.24 -15.34 19.96
N GLU A 90 11.16 -16.65 19.72
CA GLU A 90 12.24 -17.60 20.03
C GLU A 90 13.51 -17.29 19.23
N ALA A 91 13.36 -16.85 17.98
CA ALA A 91 14.47 -16.37 17.17
C ALA A 91 15.01 -15.00 17.61
N GLY A 92 14.45 -14.38 18.67
CA GLY A 92 14.91 -13.14 19.28
C GLY A 92 14.37 -11.86 18.61
N TYR A 93 13.30 -11.94 17.82
CA TYR A 93 12.61 -10.77 17.27
C TYR A 93 11.46 -10.36 18.18
N LYS A 94 11.23 -9.04 18.30
CA LYS A 94 10.06 -8.48 18.98
C LYS A 94 8.90 -8.40 17.99
N LEU A 95 8.33 -9.53 17.60
CA LEU A 95 7.19 -9.60 16.71
C LEU A 95 5.89 -9.63 17.50
N GLU A 96 4.93 -8.80 17.11
CA GLU A 96 3.57 -8.75 17.65
C GLU A 96 2.56 -8.93 16.53
N VAL A 97 1.74 -9.98 16.63
CA VAL A 97 0.61 -10.20 15.70
C VAL A 97 -0.58 -9.36 16.16
N LEU A 98 -1.03 -8.48 15.27
CA LEU A 98 -2.17 -7.60 15.54
C LEU A 98 -3.47 -8.41 15.59
N LYS A 99 -4.26 -8.23 16.65
CA LYS A 99 -5.51 -8.98 16.89
C LYS A 99 -6.76 -8.10 16.76
N ASN A 100 -6.61 -6.88 16.26
CA ASN A 100 -7.68 -5.90 16.10
C ASN A 100 -8.46 -6.18 14.80
N ASP A 101 -9.43 -7.06 14.87
CA ASP A 101 -10.32 -7.48 13.77
C ASP A 101 -11.72 -6.83 13.87
N ASN A 102 -11.80 -5.70 14.55
CA ASN A 102 -13.03 -4.98 14.86
C ASN A 102 -13.40 -3.95 13.75
N LYS A 103 -14.58 -3.34 13.93
CA LYS A 103 -15.06 -2.30 13.00
C LYS A 103 -14.09 -1.13 12.86
N HIS A 104 -13.40 -0.75 13.93
CA HIS A 104 -12.47 0.37 13.90
C HIS A 104 -11.30 0.13 12.94
N ALA A 105 -10.76 -1.10 12.91
CA ALA A 105 -9.75 -1.47 11.91
C ALA A 105 -10.29 -1.34 10.47
N VAL A 106 -11.56 -1.74 10.23
CA VAL A 106 -12.22 -1.55 8.92
C VAL A 106 -12.32 -0.06 8.56
N ASP A 107 -12.79 0.76 9.47
CA ASP A 107 -12.96 2.21 9.28
C ASP A 107 -11.60 2.88 8.99
N MET A 108 -10.55 2.46 9.69
CA MET A 108 -9.17 2.91 9.42
C MET A 108 -8.69 2.45 8.05
N GLY A 109 -8.98 1.23 7.64
CA GLY A 109 -8.68 0.73 6.29
C GLY A 109 -9.36 1.57 5.21
N LEU A 110 -10.64 1.87 5.37
CA LEU A 110 -11.42 2.70 4.44
C LEU A 110 -10.89 4.14 4.33
N LYS A 111 -10.32 4.69 5.39
CA LYS A 111 -9.72 6.02 5.41
C LYS A 111 -8.46 6.12 4.54
N TYR A 112 -7.66 5.07 4.49
CA TYR A 112 -6.33 5.08 3.87
C TYR A 112 -6.24 4.30 2.55
N VAL A 113 -7.11 3.31 2.34
CA VAL A 113 -7.17 2.48 1.13
C VAL A 113 -8.42 2.83 0.33
N ASN A 114 -8.34 2.72 -1.00
CA ASN A 114 -9.50 2.88 -1.84
C ASN A 114 -10.55 1.79 -1.53
N ASN A 115 -11.81 2.17 -1.38
CA ASN A 115 -12.93 1.27 -1.12
C ASN A 115 -13.19 0.24 -2.25
N ASP A 116 -12.66 0.48 -3.45
CA ASP A 116 -12.67 -0.51 -4.55
C ASP A 116 -11.64 -1.64 -4.35
N ALA A 117 -10.78 -1.56 -3.31
CA ALA A 117 -9.86 -2.63 -2.96
C ALA A 117 -10.60 -3.79 -2.29
N CYS A 118 -9.99 -4.99 -2.31
CA CYS A 118 -10.59 -6.14 -1.66
C CYS A 118 -10.65 -5.97 -0.13
N TYR A 119 -11.67 -6.54 0.50
CA TYR A 119 -11.87 -6.44 1.95
C TYR A 119 -10.63 -6.84 2.78
N PRO A 120 -9.92 -7.94 2.47
CA PRO A 120 -8.70 -8.28 3.19
C PRO A 120 -7.63 -7.18 3.16
N SER A 121 -7.52 -6.40 2.07
CA SER A 121 -6.57 -5.29 2.03
C SER A 121 -6.96 -4.14 2.95
N LEU A 122 -8.27 -3.89 3.11
CA LEU A 122 -8.78 -2.91 4.06
C LEU A 122 -8.45 -3.33 5.49
N MET A 123 -8.67 -4.61 5.82
CA MET A 123 -8.37 -5.16 7.14
C MET A 123 -6.88 -5.07 7.47
N VAL A 124 -6.02 -5.55 6.58
CA VAL A 124 -4.57 -5.56 6.78
C VAL A 124 -4.02 -4.14 7.00
N VAL A 125 -4.38 -3.21 6.13
CA VAL A 125 -3.93 -1.82 6.27
C VAL A 125 -4.56 -1.17 7.50
N GLY A 126 -5.84 -1.44 7.75
CA GLY A 126 -6.56 -0.91 8.90
C GLY A 126 -5.97 -1.33 10.24
N GLN A 127 -5.63 -2.62 10.40
CA GLN A 127 -4.97 -3.13 11.60
C GLN A 127 -3.64 -2.40 11.87
N ILE A 128 -2.82 -2.25 10.84
CA ILE A 128 -1.53 -1.58 10.95
C ILE A 128 -1.71 -0.10 11.29
N MET A 129 -2.60 0.60 10.57
CA MET A 129 -2.83 2.03 10.79
C MET A 129 -3.43 2.32 12.15
N GLU A 130 -4.37 1.48 12.61
CA GLU A 130 -4.93 1.58 13.96
C GLU A 130 -3.84 1.41 15.02
N ALA A 131 -2.99 0.39 14.87
CA ALA A 131 -1.90 0.14 15.80
C ALA A 131 -0.92 1.33 15.87
N ILE A 132 -0.48 1.84 14.72
CA ILE A 132 0.47 2.96 14.65
C ILE A 132 -0.13 4.24 15.23
N LEU A 133 -1.38 4.55 14.91
CA LEU A 133 -2.06 5.76 15.36
C LEU A 133 -2.59 5.68 16.80
N SER A 134 -2.55 4.51 17.43
CA SER A 134 -2.96 4.32 18.83
C SER A 134 -2.03 5.00 19.84
N GLY A 135 -0.80 5.36 19.43
CA GLY A 135 0.23 5.87 20.32
C GLY A 135 0.85 4.83 21.25
N LYS A 136 0.49 3.55 21.10
CA LYS A 136 1.01 2.43 21.92
C LYS A 136 2.47 2.10 21.58
N TYR A 137 2.89 2.37 20.35
CA TYR A 137 4.18 1.95 19.82
C TYR A 137 5.10 3.16 19.57
N ASP A 138 6.39 2.95 19.81
CA ASP A 138 7.43 3.89 19.40
C ASP A 138 7.61 3.80 17.87
N THR A 139 7.15 4.81 17.17
CA THR A 139 7.15 4.83 15.69
C THR A 139 8.54 4.97 15.09
N ASP A 140 9.53 5.44 15.85
CA ASP A 140 10.92 5.54 15.40
C ASP A 140 11.62 4.18 15.39
N HIS A 141 11.13 3.23 16.20
CA HIS A 141 11.64 1.85 16.30
C HIS A 141 10.57 0.81 15.92
N LEU A 142 9.87 1.07 14.82
CA LEU A 142 8.78 0.22 14.36
C LEU A 142 9.05 -0.31 12.96
N ALA A 143 8.74 -1.58 12.75
CA ALA A 143 8.76 -2.23 11.45
C ALA A 143 7.45 -2.98 11.20
N VAL A 144 7.14 -3.24 9.95
CA VAL A 144 5.96 -4.02 9.55
C VAL A 144 6.41 -5.19 8.70
N ILE A 145 5.93 -6.38 9.03
CA ILE A 145 6.11 -7.57 8.22
C ILE A 145 4.77 -8.00 7.62
N ILE A 146 4.78 -8.39 6.36
CA ILE A 146 3.61 -8.93 5.68
C ILE A 146 4.03 -10.00 4.68
N SER A 147 3.23 -11.05 4.55
CA SER A 147 3.39 -12.05 3.50
C SER A 147 2.92 -11.46 2.15
N GLN A 148 3.60 -11.82 1.10
CA GLN A 148 3.29 -11.40 -0.26
C GLN A 148 3.03 -12.62 -1.14
N THR A 149 1.98 -12.57 -1.97
CA THR A 149 1.74 -13.57 -3.00
C THR A 149 2.41 -13.15 -4.32
N GLY A 150 2.87 -14.12 -5.10
CA GLY A 150 3.53 -13.87 -6.40
C GLY A 150 2.59 -13.97 -7.61
N GLY A 151 1.28 -13.96 -7.42
CA GLY A 151 0.30 -14.18 -8.49
C GLY A 151 -0.60 -12.99 -8.81
N GLY A 152 -1.66 -13.20 -9.57
CA GLY A 152 -2.67 -12.20 -9.95
C GLY A 152 -3.61 -11.79 -8.82
N CYS A 153 -3.15 -11.77 -7.59
CA CYS A 153 -3.89 -11.35 -6.41
C CYS A 153 -3.45 -9.96 -5.96
N ARG A 154 -4.37 -9.16 -5.43
CA ARG A 154 -4.05 -7.83 -4.86
C ARG A 154 -3.13 -7.90 -3.65
N ALA A 155 -3.05 -9.06 -2.97
CA ALA A 155 -2.11 -9.31 -1.89
C ALA A 155 -0.65 -9.14 -2.31
N SER A 156 -0.32 -9.31 -3.58
CA SER A 156 1.00 -8.99 -4.14
C SER A 156 1.39 -7.51 -4.00
N ASN A 157 0.42 -6.62 -3.75
CA ASN A 157 0.64 -5.18 -3.61
C ASN A 157 0.21 -4.60 -2.24
N TYR A 158 -0.06 -5.42 -1.23
CA TYR A 158 -0.43 -4.90 0.10
C TYR A 158 0.67 -4.02 0.69
N ILE A 159 1.93 -4.35 0.44
CA ILE A 159 3.06 -3.51 0.87
C ILE A 159 2.99 -2.10 0.26
N GLY A 160 2.52 -1.98 -0.98
CA GLY A 160 2.30 -0.68 -1.63
C GLY A 160 1.17 0.11 -0.97
N PHE A 161 0.08 -0.56 -0.57
CA PHE A 161 -1.02 0.08 0.17
C PHE A 161 -0.58 0.56 1.56
N ILE A 162 0.20 -0.26 2.28
CA ILE A 162 0.74 0.09 3.60
C ILE A 162 1.64 1.32 3.49
N ARG A 163 2.62 1.32 2.58
CA ARG A 163 3.53 2.46 2.37
C ARG A 163 2.78 3.74 2.02
N ARG A 164 1.76 3.65 1.19
CA ARG A 164 0.92 4.79 0.83
C ARG A 164 0.11 5.29 2.02
N ALA A 165 -0.45 4.38 2.82
CA ALA A 165 -1.20 4.73 4.02
C ALA A 165 -0.31 5.46 5.05
N LEU A 166 0.90 4.94 5.29
CA LEU A 166 1.90 5.55 6.16
C LEU A 166 2.26 6.96 5.67
N LYS A 167 2.65 7.10 4.42
CA LYS A 167 2.96 8.41 3.83
C LYS A 167 1.79 9.40 3.94
N LYS A 168 0.54 8.94 3.74
CA LYS A 168 -0.66 9.78 3.89
C LYS A 168 -0.89 10.20 5.34
N ALA A 169 -0.46 9.40 6.29
CA ALA A 169 -0.56 9.67 7.72
C ALA A 169 0.62 10.49 8.28
N GLY A 170 1.66 10.74 7.48
CA GLY A 170 2.83 11.54 7.89
C GLY A 170 4.02 10.73 8.40
N TYR A 171 4.04 9.40 8.12
CA TYR A 171 5.13 8.48 8.48
C TYR A 171 5.98 8.10 7.28
#